data_77b305d08a909165060ba8977d7e73fa
#
_entry.id   77b305d08a909165060ba8977d7e73fa
#
_cell.length_a   1.000
_cell.length_b   1.000
_cell.length_c   1.000
_cell.angle_alpha   90.00
_cell.angle_beta   90.00
_cell.angle_gamma   90.00
#
_symmetry.space_group_name_H-M   'P 1'
#
loop_
_entity.id
_entity.type
_entity.pdbx_description
1 polymer ?
#
loop_
_entity_poly.entity_id
_entity_poly.type
_entity_poly.pdbx_seq_one_letter_code
_entity_poly.pdbx_strand_id
1 'polypeptide(L)'
;MMRRRLSPLLFTPVLLMPFLLGFTSRAQESAPPRVVDLTAPDGTNLKGTYFSAGKPGPGVLLLHQCNRQRKVWNDLAARLAAAGFHVMTVDLRGYGDSSGTPVDKLSPEEIRVVFSEKMPTDVETAYQYLVSQPGVSRDAVAVGGASCGVNQSVHVAANHPEVKALVLLSEGTDAGGRQFLRTSAKMPLFMAVADDDPDLGVTEIMQWLFTLSSNPVNKFVHYSTGGHGVEMFDAHKELPGMIVAWVATTLKKRPPIVAKASAPVSAESNLLELIDHPGGVEKAVQKFAEARKRDPKAVLFSEAVMNRLGYEHLQAGDNKDAVELMKLNASAYPHSPNVYDSLSDAYLADGQKDLALQNAKKALELLPSDTTDPEDRRKAIKESAEQKLKQLGDAPQ
;
A
#
# COMPACT_ATOMS: atom_id res chain seq x y z
N MET A 1 67.34 -9.73 -84.69
CA MET A 1 65.89 -9.54 -84.33
C MET A 1 65.50 -10.61 -83.29
N MET A 2 65.49 -10.24 -82.03
CA MET A 2 65.28 -11.17 -80.90
C MET A 2 63.89 -10.93 -80.33
N ARG A 3 62.97 -11.87 -80.47
CA ARG A 3 61.62 -11.82 -79.84
C ARG A 3 61.69 -12.36 -78.43
N ARG A 4 61.48 -11.55 -77.42
CA ARG A 4 61.29 -11.94 -76.02
C ARG A 4 59.84 -12.41 -75.79
N ARG A 5 59.69 -13.65 -75.29
CA ARG A 5 58.42 -14.20 -74.84
C ARG A 5 58.11 -13.72 -73.38
N LEU A 6 56.96 -13.14 -73.15
CA LEU A 6 56.43 -12.82 -71.86
C LEU A 6 55.55 -13.99 -71.37
N SER A 7 55.89 -14.52 -70.16
CA SER A 7 55.10 -15.55 -69.46
C SER A 7 53.99 -14.86 -68.65
N PRO A 8 52.79 -15.42 -68.61
CA PRO A 8 51.74 -14.86 -67.75
C PRO A 8 51.87 -15.30 -66.29
N LEU A 9 51.81 -14.31 -65.37
CA LEU A 9 51.69 -14.53 -63.94
C LEU A 9 50.25 -14.96 -63.62
N LEU A 10 50.09 -16.13 -63.03
CA LEU A 10 48.84 -16.62 -62.43
C LEU A 10 48.61 -15.93 -61.10
N PHE A 11 47.54 -15.07 -61.02
CA PHE A 11 47.05 -14.53 -59.80
C PHE A 11 46.03 -15.52 -59.15
N THR A 12 46.38 -16.10 -58.02
CA THR A 12 45.45 -16.91 -57.18
C THR A 12 44.70 -15.96 -56.27
N PRO A 13 43.32 -15.93 -56.25
CA PRO A 13 42.60 -15.11 -55.30
C PRO A 13 42.61 -15.80 -53.94
N VAL A 14 43.15 -15.10 -52.92
CA VAL A 14 43.01 -15.47 -51.51
C VAL A 14 41.61 -15.10 -51.06
N LEU A 15 40.75 -16.10 -50.84
CA LEU A 15 39.41 -15.96 -50.32
C LEU A 15 39.52 -15.64 -48.81
N LEU A 16 39.39 -14.38 -48.41
CA LEU A 16 39.25 -13.97 -47.02
C LEU A 16 37.82 -14.33 -46.57
N MET A 17 37.70 -15.41 -45.83
CA MET A 17 36.45 -15.81 -45.15
C MET A 17 36.28 -14.94 -43.88
N PRO A 18 35.23 -14.13 -43.74
CA PRO A 18 35.02 -13.36 -42.49
C PRO A 18 34.62 -14.34 -41.38
N PHE A 19 35.44 -14.41 -40.36
CA PHE A 19 35.15 -15.11 -39.11
C PHE A 19 34.08 -14.26 -38.40
N LEU A 20 32.81 -14.57 -38.56
CA LEU A 20 31.72 -14.05 -37.76
C LEU A 20 31.83 -14.67 -36.35
N LEU A 21 32.55 -13.97 -35.47
CA LEU A 21 32.47 -14.19 -34.03
C LEU A 21 31.04 -13.87 -33.59
N GLY A 22 30.19 -14.87 -33.60
CA GLY A 22 28.87 -14.80 -32.97
C GLY A 22 29.06 -14.59 -31.48
N PHE A 23 28.96 -13.32 -31.02
CA PHE A 23 28.74 -13.03 -29.62
C PHE A 23 27.35 -13.55 -29.27
N THR A 24 27.23 -14.80 -28.85
CA THR A 24 26.06 -15.27 -28.10
C THR A 24 26.10 -14.54 -26.78
N SER A 25 25.32 -13.48 -26.68
CA SER A 25 24.97 -12.86 -25.40
C SER A 25 24.28 -13.92 -24.57
N ARG A 26 25.04 -14.64 -23.76
CA ARG A 26 24.51 -15.52 -22.74
C ARG A 26 23.76 -14.59 -21.78
N ALA A 27 22.45 -14.67 -21.76
CA ALA A 27 21.67 -14.02 -20.70
C ALA A 27 22.29 -14.51 -19.38
N GLN A 28 22.87 -13.60 -18.63
CA GLN A 28 23.49 -13.92 -17.35
C GLN A 28 22.34 -14.32 -16.42
N GLU A 29 22.23 -15.60 -16.13
CA GLU A 29 21.27 -16.11 -15.16
C GLU A 29 21.48 -15.37 -13.84
N SER A 30 20.40 -14.78 -13.32
CA SER A 30 20.42 -14.19 -11.99
C SER A 30 20.80 -15.27 -10.97
N ALA A 31 21.67 -14.93 -10.02
CA ALA A 31 22.04 -15.85 -8.94
C ALA A 31 20.76 -16.29 -8.17
N PRO A 32 20.72 -17.53 -7.67
CA PRO A 32 19.57 -18.01 -6.92
C PRO A 32 19.29 -17.08 -5.72
N PRO A 33 18.00 -16.93 -5.34
CA PRO A 33 17.63 -16.12 -4.18
C PRO A 33 18.33 -16.61 -2.93
N ARG A 34 18.81 -15.68 -2.09
CA ARG A 34 19.49 -15.98 -0.84
C ARG A 34 18.59 -15.60 0.35
N VAL A 35 18.22 -16.58 1.16
CA VAL A 35 17.61 -16.31 2.46
C VAL A 35 18.65 -15.72 3.40
N VAL A 36 18.29 -14.67 4.11
CA VAL A 36 19.19 -13.92 4.98
C VAL A 36 18.59 -13.75 6.38
N ASP A 37 19.45 -13.79 7.37
CA ASP A 37 19.13 -13.44 8.74
C ASP A 37 19.47 -11.98 8.99
N LEU A 38 18.52 -11.25 9.56
CA LEU A 38 18.66 -9.87 9.97
C LEU A 38 18.34 -9.75 11.45
N THR A 39 18.90 -8.77 12.13
CA THR A 39 18.61 -8.50 13.52
C THR A 39 18.17 -7.06 13.67
N ALA A 40 16.93 -6.85 14.09
CA ALA A 40 16.41 -5.52 14.40
C ALA A 40 17.13 -4.93 15.64
N PRO A 41 17.12 -3.60 15.84
CA PRO A 41 17.82 -2.96 16.95
C PRO A 41 17.44 -3.47 18.34
N ASP A 42 16.23 -3.99 18.51
CA ASP A 42 15.75 -4.58 19.77
C ASP A 42 16.11 -6.06 19.95
N GLY A 43 16.92 -6.62 19.04
CA GLY A 43 17.36 -8.02 19.07
C GLY A 43 16.40 -9.00 18.37
N THR A 44 15.28 -8.54 17.80
CA THR A 44 14.35 -9.41 17.07
C THR A 44 15.02 -9.98 15.83
N ASN A 45 15.01 -11.32 15.69
CA ASN A 45 15.54 -11.98 14.50
C ASN A 45 14.51 -11.94 13.37
N LEU A 46 14.89 -11.38 12.23
CA LEU A 46 14.07 -11.27 11.04
C LEU A 46 14.62 -12.17 9.93
N LYS A 47 13.72 -12.69 9.11
CA LYS A 47 14.08 -13.45 7.90
C LYS A 47 13.77 -12.64 6.67
N GLY A 48 14.75 -12.50 5.80
CA GLY A 48 14.58 -11.89 4.50
C GLY A 48 14.93 -12.81 3.35
N THR A 49 14.59 -12.42 2.14
CA THR A 49 15.08 -13.05 0.92
C THR A 49 15.63 -11.97 0.00
N TYR A 50 16.90 -12.11 -0.35
CA TYR A 50 17.60 -11.21 -1.26
C TYR A 50 17.73 -11.84 -2.64
N PHE A 51 17.30 -11.12 -3.68
CA PHE A 51 17.40 -11.47 -5.08
C PHE A 51 18.42 -10.55 -5.73
N SER A 52 19.52 -11.11 -6.21
CA SER A 52 20.57 -10.32 -6.85
C SER A 52 20.29 -10.11 -8.34
N ALA A 53 20.51 -8.90 -8.81
CA ALA A 53 20.52 -8.60 -10.25
C ALA A 53 21.71 -9.20 -11.01
N GLY A 54 22.73 -9.73 -10.32
CA GLY A 54 23.96 -10.23 -10.93
C GLY A 54 24.88 -9.15 -11.53
N LYS A 55 24.47 -7.89 -11.48
CA LYS A 55 25.20 -6.71 -12.03
C LYS A 55 24.76 -5.45 -11.26
N PRO A 56 25.53 -4.35 -11.31
CA PRO A 56 25.08 -3.11 -10.67
C PRO A 56 23.71 -2.64 -11.18
N GLY A 57 22.84 -2.23 -10.26
CA GLY A 57 21.47 -1.83 -10.57
C GLY A 57 20.72 -1.23 -9.38
N PRO A 58 19.51 -0.70 -9.61
CA PRO A 58 18.66 -0.12 -8.57
C PRO A 58 18.19 -1.15 -7.54
N GLY A 59 17.84 -0.67 -6.34
CA GLY A 59 17.23 -1.47 -5.28
C GLY A 59 15.71 -1.48 -5.34
N VAL A 60 15.09 -2.56 -4.87
CA VAL A 60 13.64 -2.64 -4.61
C VAL A 60 13.41 -3.35 -3.27
N LEU A 61 12.69 -2.71 -2.36
CA LEU A 61 12.22 -3.33 -1.12
C LEU A 61 10.72 -3.65 -1.27
N LEU A 62 10.31 -4.88 -0.91
CA LEU A 62 8.91 -5.30 -0.97
C LEU A 62 8.43 -5.77 0.40
N LEU A 63 7.34 -5.16 0.88
CA LEU A 63 6.75 -5.35 2.20
C LEU A 63 5.41 -6.08 2.08
N HIS A 64 5.27 -7.21 2.77
CA HIS A 64 4.07 -8.07 2.68
C HIS A 64 2.86 -7.49 3.41
N GLN A 65 1.67 -7.96 3.05
CA GLN A 65 0.43 -7.70 3.78
C GLN A 65 0.34 -8.50 5.08
N CYS A 66 -0.43 -8.01 6.04
CA CYS A 66 -0.44 -8.51 7.42
C CYS A 66 -1.06 -9.90 7.63
N ASN A 67 -1.66 -10.52 6.63
CA ASN A 67 -2.12 -11.91 6.65
C ASN A 67 -1.24 -12.85 5.80
N ARG A 68 -0.07 -12.40 5.38
CA ARG A 68 0.87 -13.12 4.50
C ARG A 68 2.31 -12.99 5.04
N GLN A 69 3.27 -13.47 4.27
CA GLN A 69 4.70 -13.45 4.56
C GLN A 69 5.51 -13.07 3.30
N ARG A 70 6.80 -12.78 3.44
CA ARG A 70 7.70 -12.33 2.35
C ARG A 70 7.61 -13.15 1.06
N LYS A 71 7.31 -14.46 1.17
CA LYS A 71 7.30 -15.40 0.04
C LYS A 71 6.23 -15.08 -1.02
N VAL A 72 5.21 -14.28 -0.66
CA VAL A 72 4.18 -13.83 -1.64
C VAL A 72 4.76 -12.97 -2.76
N TRP A 73 5.91 -12.39 -2.53
CA TRP A 73 6.62 -11.56 -3.49
C TRP A 73 7.58 -12.33 -4.41
N ASN A 74 7.78 -13.64 -4.21
CA ASN A 74 8.85 -14.39 -4.88
C ASN A 74 8.82 -14.28 -6.41
N ASP A 75 7.65 -14.38 -7.04
CA ASP A 75 7.52 -14.26 -8.49
C ASP A 75 7.87 -12.85 -8.97
N LEU A 76 7.28 -11.83 -8.34
CA LEU A 76 7.58 -10.43 -8.67
C LEU A 76 9.06 -10.10 -8.44
N ALA A 77 9.62 -10.54 -7.31
CA ALA A 77 11.03 -10.30 -6.98
C ALA A 77 11.99 -10.97 -7.98
N ALA A 78 11.69 -12.20 -8.40
CA ALA A 78 12.47 -12.89 -9.42
C ALA A 78 12.40 -12.18 -10.77
N ARG A 79 11.23 -11.70 -11.18
CA ARG A 79 11.06 -10.92 -12.42
C ARG A 79 11.80 -9.58 -12.37
N LEU A 80 11.75 -8.89 -11.24
CA LEU A 80 12.52 -7.65 -11.02
C LEU A 80 14.03 -7.94 -11.06
N ALA A 81 14.50 -9.02 -10.43
CA ALA A 81 15.91 -9.39 -10.46
C ALA A 81 16.37 -9.70 -11.91
N ALA A 82 15.59 -10.45 -12.68
CA ALA A 82 15.84 -10.70 -14.09
C ALA A 82 15.85 -9.41 -14.93
N ALA A 83 15.04 -8.42 -14.55
CA ALA A 83 15.03 -7.08 -15.15
C ALA A 83 16.20 -6.19 -14.68
N GLY A 84 17.07 -6.68 -13.78
CA GLY A 84 18.29 -6.01 -13.34
C GLY A 84 18.11 -5.12 -12.11
N PHE A 85 17.23 -5.50 -11.20
CA PHE A 85 17.05 -4.88 -9.89
C PHE A 85 17.54 -5.80 -8.78
N HIS A 86 18.11 -5.23 -7.74
CA HIS A 86 18.38 -5.94 -6.49
C HIS A 86 17.12 -5.87 -5.63
N VAL A 87 16.58 -7.01 -5.22
CA VAL A 87 15.32 -7.02 -4.50
C VAL A 87 15.49 -7.61 -3.11
N MET A 88 14.91 -6.97 -2.12
CA MET A 88 14.79 -7.45 -0.75
C MET A 88 13.33 -7.62 -0.38
N THR A 89 12.99 -8.80 0.15
CA THR A 89 11.71 -9.06 0.81
C THR A 89 11.98 -9.49 2.24
N VAL A 90 11.13 -9.13 3.19
CA VAL A 90 11.32 -9.42 4.61
C VAL A 90 10.03 -9.91 5.24
N ASP A 91 10.10 -10.89 6.12
CA ASP A 91 9.04 -11.16 7.08
C ASP A 91 9.19 -10.15 8.23
N LEU A 92 8.16 -9.35 8.45
CA LEU A 92 8.09 -8.48 9.61
C LEU A 92 7.94 -9.33 10.88
N ARG A 93 8.26 -8.77 12.05
CA ARG A 93 8.12 -9.50 13.33
C ARG A 93 6.74 -10.12 13.51
N GLY A 94 6.68 -11.34 14.03
CA GLY A 94 5.45 -12.09 14.24
C GLY A 94 4.86 -12.72 12.96
N TYR A 95 5.55 -12.60 11.81
CA TYR A 95 5.14 -13.20 10.53
C TYR A 95 6.20 -14.16 9.99
N GLY A 96 5.72 -15.14 9.23
CA GLY A 96 6.55 -16.06 8.46
C GLY A 96 7.60 -16.78 9.29
N ASP A 97 8.87 -16.61 8.89
CA ASP A 97 10.02 -17.23 9.55
C ASP A 97 10.73 -16.25 10.52
N SER A 98 10.22 -15.02 10.71
CA SER A 98 10.73 -14.04 11.68
C SER A 98 10.26 -14.33 13.10
N SER A 99 11.08 -13.92 14.07
CA SER A 99 10.72 -14.00 15.49
C SER A 99 9.65 -12.96 15.86
N GLY A 100 9.09 -13.12 17.05
CA GLY A 100 8.08 -12.24 17.63
C GLY A 100 6.77 -12.96 17.85
N THR A 101 5.90 -12.35 18.68
CA THR A 101 4.56 -12.87 18.90
C THR A 101 3.70 -12.67 17.65
N PRO A 102 3.03 -13.71 17.14
CA PRO A 102 2.07 -13.56 16.07
C PRO A 102 1.02 -12.48 16.37
N VAL A 103 0.70 -11.65 15.39
CA VAL A 103 -0.16 -10.47 15.61
C VAL A 103 -1.55 -10.85 16.09
N ASP A 104 -2.08 -12.00 15.67
CA ASP A 104 -3.36 -12.55 16.14
C ASP A 104 -3.36 -12.97 17.63
N LYS A 105 -2.22 -12.95 18.29
CA LYS A 105 -2.06 -13.26 19.72
C LYS A 105 -1.80 -12.01 20.58
N LEU A 106 -1.68 -10.85 19.94
CA LEU A 106 -1.42 -9.59 20.63
C LEU A 106 -2.73 -8.92 21.09
N SER A 107 -2.66 -8.24 22.21
CA SER A 107 -3.73 -7.31 22.62
C SER A 107 -3.77 -6.08 21.71
N PRO A 108 -4.88 -5.34 21.66
CA PRO A 108 -4.98 -4.12 20.85
C PRO A 108 -3.88 -3.09 21.11
N GLU A 109 -3.48 -2.93 22.38
CA GLU A 109 -2.38 -2.02 22.75
C GLU A 109 -1.03 -2.51 22.24
N GLU A 110 -0.76 -3.82 22.34
CA GLU A 110 0.47 -4.41 21.81
C GLU A 110 0.50 -4.32 20.29
N ILE A 111 -0.64 -4.50 19.60
CA ILE A 111 -0.75 -4.30 18.15
C ILE A 111 -0.37 -2.87 17.81
N ARG A 112 -0.92 -1.87 18.50
CA ARG A 112 -0.60 -0.46 18.30
C ARG A 112 0.91 -0.23 18.39
N VAL A 113 1.55 -0.67 19.47
CA VAL A 113 3.00 -0.52 19.68
C VAL A 113 3.81 -1.24 18.60
N VAL A 114 3.40 -2.45 18.20
CA VAL A 114 4.09 -3.20 17.16
C VAL A 114 4.05 -2.46 15.83
N PHE A 115 2.89 -1.96 15.42
CA PHE A 115 2.75 -1.29 14.12
C PHE A 115 3.37 0.12 14.08
N SER A 116 3.26 0.89 15.18
CA SER A 116 3.73 2.27 15.21
C SER A 116 5.22 2.43 15.55
N GLU A 117 5.80 1.48 16.31
CA GLU A 117 7.15 1.65 16.84
C GLU A 117 8.11 0.55 16.37
N LYS A 118 7.66 -0.72 16.39
CA LYS A 118 8.57 -1.85 16.19
C LYS A 118 8.70 -2.27 14.73
N MET A 119 7.60 -2.41 13.98
CA MET A 119 7.66 -2.73 12.55
C MET A 119 8.44 -1.70 11.73
N PRO A 120 8.37 -0.39 11.98
CA PRO A 120 9.24 0.56 11.31
C PRO A 120 10.73 0.23 11.45
N THR A 121 11.16 -0.29 12.61
CA THR A 121 12.58 -0.69 12.81
C THR A 121 12.94 -1.97 12.05
N ASP A 122 12.00 -2.90 11.88
CA ASP A 122 12.19 -4.10 11.05
C ASP A 122 12.37 -3.71 9.58
N VAL A 123 11.51 -2.82 9.10
CA VAL A 123 11.54 -2.32 7.73
C VAL A 123 12.83 -1.56 7.46
N GLU A 124 13.26 -0.70 8.40
CA GLU A 124 14.54 0.02 8.31
C GLU A 124 15.72 -0.96 8.23
N THR A 125 15.71 -2.01 9.06
CA THR A 125 16.74 -3.04 9.03
C THR A 125 16.82 -3.72 7.66
N ALA A 126 15.69 -4.04 7.05
CA ALA A 126 15.63 -4.63 5.71
C ALA A 126 16.08 -3.64 4.62
N TYR A 127 15.71 -2.36 4.73
CA TYR A 127 16.15 -1.30 3.83
C TYR A 127 17.67 -1.13 3.88
N GLN A 128 18.25 -0.99 5.07
CA GLN A 128 19.69 -0.84 5.25
C GLN A 128 20.45 -2.07 4.73
N TYR A 129 19.92 -3.27 4.96
CA TYR A 129 20.49 -4.47 4.35
C TYR A 129 20.53 -4.39 2.83
N LEU A 130 19.41 -4.01 2.19
CA LEU A 130 19.32 -3.87 0.72
C LEU A 130 20.39 -2.90 0.20
N VAL A 131 20.44 -1.68 0.73
CA VAL A 131 21.33 -0.63 0.22
C VAL A 131 22.81 -0.87 0.55
N SER A 132 23.10 -1.76 1.51
CA SER A 132 24.47 -2.19 1.82
C SER A 132 25.01 -3.25 0.85
N GLN A 133 24.15 -3.91 0.06
CA GLN A 133 24.61 -4.99 -0.80
C GLN A 133 25.48 -4.48 -1.95
N PRO A 134 26.56 -5.21 -2.31
CA PRO A 134 27.40 -4.85 -3.44
C PRO A 134 26.61 -4.72 -4.74
N GLY A 135 26.82 -3.64 -5.46
CA GLY A 135 26.18 -3.38 -6.75
C GLY A 135 24.82 -2.69 -6.68
N VAL A 136 24.25 -2.46 -5.49
CA VAL A 136 23.01 -1.70 -5.35
C VAL A 136 23.30 -0.21 -5.52
N SER A 137 22.58 0.43 -6.46
CA SER A 137 22.60 1.89 -6.65
C SER A 137 21.79 2.53 -5.55
N ARG A 138 22.46 3.12 -4.57
CA ARG A 138 21.82 3.69 -3.37
C ARG A 138 20.95 4.90 -3.66
N ASP A 139 21.15 5.60 -4.76
CA ASP A 139 20.44 6.79 -5.20
C ASP A 139 19.17 6.48 -6.04
N ALA A 140 18.87 5.20 -6.24
CA ALA A 140 17.77 4.75 -7.09
C ALA A 140 17.09 3.50 -6.47
N VAL A 141 16.21 3.73 -5.50
CA VAL A 141 15.45 2.67 -4.82
C VAL A 141 13.96 2.82 -5.11
N ALA A 142 13.25 1.71 -5.31
CA ALA A 142 11.80 1.67 -5.21
C ALA A 142 11.40 0.92 -3.95
N VAL A 143 10.25 1.28 -3.38
CA VAL A 143 9.64 0.53 -2.28
C VAL A 143 8.23 0.14 -2.67
N GLY A 144 7.86 -1.10 -2.40
CA GLY A 144 6.51 -1.59 -2.65
C GLY A 144 5.93 -2.29 -1.42
N GLY A 145 4.62 -2.12 -1.22
CA GLY A 145 3.89 -2.76 -0.16
C GLY A 145 2.49 -3.14 -0.56
N ALA A 146 1.94 -4.13 0.13
CA ALA A 146 0.54 -4.51 0.04
C ALA A 146 -0.10 -4.40 1.42
N SER A 147 -1.35 -3.90 1.48
CA SER A 147 -2.08 -3.74 2.75
C SER A 147 -1.23 -2.98 3.79
N CYS A 148 -1.08 -3.48 5.00
CA CYS A 148 -0.25 -2.85 6.04
C CYS A 148 1.19 -2.51 5.59
N GLY A 149 1.73 -3.18 4.57
CA GLY A 149 3.01 -2.86 3.96
C GLY A 149 3.00 -1.53 3.17
N VAL A 150 1.83 -1.03 2.77
CA VAL A 150 1.69 0.25 2.05
C VAL A 150 2.12 1.41 2.95
N ASN A 151 1.56 1.50 4.17
CA ASN A 151 1.92 2.56 5.11
C ASN A 151 3.41 2.57 5.40
N GLN A 152 3.99 1.39 5.67
CA GLN A 152 5.43 1.25 5.88
C GLN A 152 6.26 1.69 4.66
N SER A 153 5.80 1.37 3.44
CA SER A 153 6.47 1.77 2.20
C SER A 153 6.52 3.29 2.03
N VAL A 154 5.43 3.98 2.34
CA VAL A 154 5.35 5.45 2.28
C VAL A 154 6.27 6.08 3.32
N HIS A 155 6.33 5.55 4.54
CA HIS A 155 7.24 6.04 5.59
C HIS A 155 8.71 5.80 5.26
N VAL A 156 9.06 4.68 4.62
CA VAL A 156 10.44 4.50 4.09
C VAL A 156 10.77 5.61 3.10
N ALA A 157 9.86 5.92 2.18
CA ALA A 157 10.11 7.00 1.21
C ALA A 157 10.19 8.39 1.86
N ALA A 158 9.46 8.61 2.95
CA ALA A 158 9.51 9.86 3.72
C ALA A 158 10.87 10.04 4.43
N ASN A 159 11.47 8.94 4.89
CA ASN A 159 12.73 8.96 5.62
C ASN A 159 13.96 8.85 4.72
N HIS A 160 13.80 8.36 3.49
CA HIS A 160 14.91 8.08 2.56
C HIS A 160 14.69 8.77 1.21
N PRO A 161 15.32 9.93 0.97
CA PRO A 161 15.20 10.68 -0.28
C PRO A 161 15.76 9.92 -1.50
N GLU A 162 16.48 8.82 -1.29
CA GLU A 162 16.95 7.87 -2.31
C GLU A 162 15.82 7.02 -2.89
N VAL A 163 14.68 6.93 -2.21
CA VAL A 163 13.48 6.29 -2.74
C VAL A 163 12.87 7.17 -3.83
N LYS A 164 12.76 6.63 -5.03
CA LYS A 164 12.35 7.35 -6.25
C LYS A 164 11.02 6.86 -6.83
N ALA A 165 10.42 5.81 -6.27
CA ALA A 165 9.16 5.27 -6.76
C ALA A 165 8.49 4.41 -5.68
N LEU A 166 7.15 4.43 -5.63
CA LEU A 166 6.33 3.62 -4.75
C LEU A 166 5.39 2.71 -5.55
N VAL A 167 5.26 1.46 -5.09
CA VAL A 167 4.26 0.48 -5.57
C VAL A 167 3.34 0.12 -4.42
N LEU A 168 2.08 0.52 -4.49
CA LEU A 168 1.13 0.45 -3.38
C LEU A 168 -0.08 -0.39 -3.80
N LEU A 169 -0.38 -1.47 -3.06
CA LEU A 169 -1.45 -2.42 -3.37
C LEU A 169 -2.45 -2.50 -2.22
N SER A 170 -3.71 -2.17 -2.49
CA SER A 170 -4.87 -2.36 -1.60
C SER A 170 -4.68 -1.80 -0.19
N GLU A 171 -4.27 -0.55 -0.03
CA GLU A 171 -4.30 0.16 1.25
C GLU A 171 -3.90 1.64 1.07
N GLY A 172 -4.30 2.46 2.06
CA GLY A 172 -3.87 3.84 2.21
C GLY A 172 -2.62 3.98 3.08
N THR A 173 -2.38 5.22 3.50
CA THR A 173 -1.35 5.57 4.48
C THR A 173 -1.94 6.53 5.52
N ASP A 174 -1.32 6.62 6.68
CA ASP A 174 -1.71 7.53 7.74
C ASP A 174 -1.52 9.02 7.37
N ALA A 175 -1.93 9.92 8.26
CA ALA A 175 -1.83 11.37 8.05
C ALA A 175 -0.38 11.83 7.75
N GLY A 176 0.62 11.22 8.40
CA GLY A 176 2.03 11.51 8.16
C GLY A 176 2.47 11.13 6.75
N GLY A 177 2.07 9.95 6.29
CA GLY A 177 2.34 9.48 4.94
C GLY A 177 1.62 10.32 3.87
N ARG A 178 0.36 10.71 4.13
CA ARG A 178 -0.38 11.63 3.24
C ARG A 178 0.29 13.00 3.14
N GLN A 179 0.76 13.54 4.27
CA GLN A 179 1.51 14.79 4.28
C GLN A 179 2.82 14.69 3.50
N PHE A 180 3.54 13.58 3.62
CA PHE A 180 4.73 13.33 2.79
C PHE A 180 4.39 13.33 1.30
N LEU A 181 3.35 12.63 0.87
CA LEU A 181 2.96 12.58 -0.54
C LEU A 181 2.56 13.96 -1.09
N ARG A 182 1.88 14.81 -0.30
CA ARG A 182 1.56 16.20 -0.68
C ARG A 182 2.82 17.04 -0.87
N THR A 183 3.76 16.95 0.05
CA THR A 183 5.02 17.71 -0.02
C THR A 183 5.95 17.16 -1.09
N SER A 184 5.83 15.88 -1.40
CA SER A 184 6.57 15.16 -2.45
C SER A 184 5.70 14.89 -3.68
N ALA A 185 4.90 15.86 -4.11
CA ALA A 185 3.89 15.73 -5.16
C ALA A 185 4.41 15.23 -6.53
N LYS A 186 5.72 15.05 -6.68
CA LYS A 186 6.38 14.45 -7.85
C LYS A 186 6.84 13.01 -7.59
N MET A 187 6.51 12.40 -6.44
CA MET A 187 6.79 10.98 -6.18
C MET A 187 6.04 10.11 -7.19
N PRO A 188 6.73 9.29 -8.00
CA PRO A 188 6.08 8.35 -8.88
C PRO A 188 5.31 7.28 -8.10
N LEU A 189 4.04 7.07 -8.43
CA LEU A 189 3.16 6.10 -7.81
C LEU A 189 2.66 5.06 -8.83
N PHE A 190 2.84 3.79 -8.53
CA PHE A 190 2.07 2.70 -9.12
C PHE A 190 1.10 2.20 -8.05
N MET A 191 -0.18 2.23 -8.33
CA MET A 191 -1.20 1.78 -7.39
C MET A 191 -2.13 0.77 -8.06
N ALA A 192 -2.54 -0.27 -7.32
CA ALA A 192 -3.52 -1.23 -7.80
C ALA A 192 -4.49 -1.63 -6.68
N VAL A 193 -5.77 -1.78 -7.05
CA VAL A 193 -6.88 -2.13 -6.14
C VAL A 193 -7.97 -2.87 -6.91
N ALA A 194 -8.78 -3.67 -6.21
CA ALA A 194 -9.96 -4.33 -6.74
C ALA A 194 -11.21 -3.95 -5.94
N ASP A 195 -12.39 -3.90 -6.61
CA ASP A 195 -13.65 -3.53 -5.95
C ASP A 195 -14.19 -4.60 -5.01
N ASP A 196 -13.79 -5.87 -5.21
CA ASP A 196 -14.14 -6.99 -4.34
C ASP A 196 -13.17 -7.19 -3.17
N ASP A 197 -12.35 -6.18 -2.89
CA ASP A 197 -11.48 -6.18 -1.71
C ASP A 197 -12.33 -6.23 -0.43
N PRO A 198 -12.07 -7.17 0.49
CA PRO A 198 -12.83 -7.27 1.74
C PRO A 198 -12.62 -6.06 2.68
N ASP A 199 -11.53 -5.29 2.50
CA ASP A 199 -11.30 -4.07 3.25
C ASP A 199 -12.12 -2.93 2.62
N LEU A 200 -13.32 -2.75 3.14
CA LEU A 200 -14.29 -1.79 2.63
C LEU A 200 -13.74 -0.37 2.59
N GLY A 201 -13.98 0.32 1.48
CA GLY A 201 -13.53 1.71 1.26
C GLY A 201 -12.08 1.85 0.81
N VAL A 202 -11.34 0.74 0.63
CA VAL A 202 -9.94 0.80 0.19
C VAL A 202 -9.80 1.38 -1.21
N THR A 203 -10.75 1.12 -2.11
CA THR A 203 -10.74 1.70 -3.47
C THR A 203 -10.80 3.23 -3.41
N GLU A 204 -11.70 3.80 -2.63
CA GLU A 204 -11.89 5.24 -2.47
C GLU A 204 -10.66 5.89 -1.80
N ILE A 205 -10.12 5.25 -0.78
CA ILE A 205 -8.89 5.70 -0.11
C ILE A 205 -7.72 5.73 -1.10
N MET A 206 -7.55 4.68 -1.90
CA MET A 206 -6.47 4.63 -2.88
C MET A 206 -6.67 5.64 -4.02
N GLN A 207 -7.91 5.86 -4.47
CA GLN A 207 -8.23 6.91 -5.43
C GLN A 207 -7.87 8.30 -4.89
N TRP A 208 -8.23 8.58 -3.63
CA TRP A 208 -7.83 9.81 -2.97
C TRP A 208 -6.31 9.93 -2.87
N LEU A 209 -5.63 8.91 -2.35
CA LEU A 209 -4.18 8.91 -2.20
C LEU A 209 -3.45 9.16 -3.52
N PHE A 210 -3.97 8.59 -4.62
CA PHE A 210 -3.43 8.80 -5.96
C PHE A 210 -3.45 10.26 -6.40
N THR A 211 -4.42 11.06 -5.93
CA THR A 211 -4.53 12.48 -6.25
C THR A 211 -3.43 13.34 -5.61
N LEU A 212 -2.75 12.83 -4.57
CA LEU A 212 -1.71 13.55 -3.84
C LEU A 212 -0.40 13.66 -4.63
N SER A 213 -0.24 12.84 -5.69
CA SER A 213 0.91 12.95 -6.59
C SER A 213 0.49 13.35 -8.00
N SER A 214 1.18 14.35 -8.55
CA SER A 214 0.98 14.86 -9.92
C SER A 214 2.06 14.39 -10.89
N ASN A 215 2.79 13.31 -10.59
CA ASN A 215 3.84 12.81 -11.47
C ASN A 215 3.23 12.22 -12.75
N PRO A 216 3.70 12.60 -13.97
CA PRO A 216 3.11 12.12 -15.23
C PRO A 216 3.31 10.62 -15.48
N VAL A 217 4.20 9.94 -14.74
CA VAL A 217 4.39 8.48 -14.86
C VAL A 217 3.50 7.69 -13.90
N ASN A 218 2.68 8.36 -13.08
CA ASN A 218 1.76 7.70 -12.17
C ASN A 218 0.85 6.73 -12.91
N LYS A 219 0.59 5.58 -12.29
CA LYS A 219 -0.30 4.57 -12.83
C LYS A 219 -1.25 4.07 -11.75
N PHE A 220 -2.54 4.19 -12.01
CA PHE A 220 -3.60 3.59 -11.22
C PHE A 220 -4.21 2.41 -11.99
N VAL A 221 -4.23 1.24 -11.39
CA VAL A 221 -4.83 0.03 -11.93
C VAL A 221 -6.01 -0.32 -11.04
N HIS A 222 -7.19 -0.39 -11.65
CA HIS A 222 -8.43 -0.64 -10.95
C HIS A 222 -9.11 -1.84 -11.62
N TYR A 223 -9.36 -2.86 -10.82
CA TYR A 223 -10.03 -4.08 -11.23
C TYR A 223 -11.41 -4.16 -10.58
N SER A 224 -12.37 -4.80 -11.24
CA SER A 224 -13.66 -5.10 -10.64
C SER A 224 -13.60 -6.28 -9.66
N THR A 225 -12.64 -7.17 -9.85
CA THR A 225 -12.39 -8.33 -8.98
C THR A 225 -10.89 -8.57 -8.87
N GLY A 226 -10.45 -9.23 -7.80
CA GLY A 226 -9.03 -9.54 -7.62
C GLY A 226 -8.64 -9.76 -6.16
N GLY A 227 -9.53 -9.46 -5.23
CA GLY A 227 -9.28 -9.59 -3.79
C GLY A 227 -8.28 -8.57 -3.27
N HIS A 228 -7.66 -8.87 -2.14
CA HIS A 228 -6.85 -7.94 -1.36
C HIS A 228 -5.35 -8.05 -1.65
N GLY A 229 -4.71 -6.93 -1.94
CA GLY A 229 -3.26 -6.83 -2.02
C GLY A 229 -2.66 -7.74 -3.09
N VAL A 230 -1.78 -8.66 -2.70
CA VAL A 230 -1.11 -9.58 -3.63
C VAL A 230 -2.03 -10.67 -4.19
N GLU A 231 -3.24 -10.84 -3.68
CA GLU A 231 -4.23 -11.77 -4.23
C GLU A 231 -4.59 -11.39 -5.68
N MET A 232 -4.53 -10.10 -6.00
CA MET A 232 -4.68 -9.61 -7.38
C MET A 232 -3.69 -10.28 -8.36
N PHE A 233 -2.53 -10.79 -7.93
CA PHE A 233 -1.58 -11.48 -8.80
C PHE A 233 -2.10 -12.84 -9.28
N ASP A 234 -3.00 -13.47 -8.52
CA ASP A 234 -3.64 -14.72 -8.90
C ASP A 234 -4.76 -14.50 -9.91
N ALA A 235 -5.56 -13.48 -9.71
CA ALA A 235 -6.64 -13.10 -10.60
C ALA A 235 -6.12 -12.43 -11.89
N HIS A 236 -5.06 -11.61 -11.79
CA HIS A 236 -4.52 -10.77 -12.86
C HIS A 236 -3.05 -11.06 -13.10
N LYS A 237 -2.76 -12.11 -13.86
CA LYS A 237 -1.39 -12.60 -14.14
C LYS A 237 -0.48 -11.57 -14.84
N GLU A 238 -1.05 -10.57 -15.48
CA GLU A 238 -0.34 -9.46 -16.10
C GLU A 238 0.18 -8.42 -15.10
N LEU A 239 -0.44 -8.28 -13.93
CA LEU A 239 -0.14 -7.22 -12.97
C LEU A 239 1.33 -7.21 -12.51
N PRO A 240 1.95 -8.35 -12.15
CA PRO A 240 3.39 -8.37 -11.84
C PRO A 240 4.26 -7.88 -13.00
N GLY A 241 3.92 -8.25 -14.25
CA GLY A 241 4.61 -7.76 -15.45
C GLY A 241 4.46 -6.24 -15.65
N MET A 242 3.29 -5.71 -15.35
CA MET A 242 3.03 -4.26 -15.41
C MET A 242 3.87 -3.50 -14.37
N ILE A 243 3.97 -4.02 -13.14
CA ILE A 243 4.80 -3.46 -12.07
C ILE A 243 6.27 -3.44 -12.49
N VAL A 244 6.80 -4.57 -12.99
CA VAL A 244 8.20 -4.67 -13.46
C VAL A 244 8.48 -3.65 -14.56
N ALA A 245 7.62 -3.56 -15.56
CA ALA A 245 7.79 -2.62 -16.69
C ALA A 245 7.76 -1.16 -16.20
N TRP A 246 6.85 -0.83 -15.29
CA TRP A 246 6.72 0.51 -14.74
C TRP A 246 7.93 0.89 -13.87
N VAL A 247 8.37 0.03 -12.95
CA VAL A 247 9.56 0.24 -12.11
C VAL A 247 10.81 0.42 -13.00
N ALA A 248 10.96 -0.43 -14.03
CA ALA A 248 12.09 -0.34 -14.96
C ALA A 248 12.11 0.97 -15.73
N THR A 249 10.95 1.45 -16.18
CA THR A 249 10.84 2.74 -16.88
C THR A 249 11.15 3.90 -15.94
N THR A 250 10.62 3.88 -14.73
CA THR A 250 10.74 4.96 -13.75
C THR A 250 12.18 5.11 -13.23
N LEU A 251 12.83 3.99 -12.82
CA LEU A 251 14.15 4.08 -12.19
C LEU A 251 15.33 4.12 -13.18
N LYS A 252 15.17 3.62 -14.40
CA LYS A 252 16.28 3.58 -15.38
C LYS A 252 16.37 4.83 -16.27
N LYS A 253 15.72 5.93 -15.89
CA LYS A 253 15.77 7.23 -16.60
C LYS A 253 15.46 7.15 -18.11
N ARG A 254 14.61 6.24 -18.55
CA ARG A 254 14.04 6.29 -19.88
C ARG A 254 13.00 7.43 -19.89
N PRO A 255 12.93 8.23 -20.97
CA PRO A 255 11.92 9.29 -21.04
C PRO A 255 10.54 8.68 -20.75
N PRO A 256 9.72 9.32 -19.91
CA PRO A 256 8.44 8.77 -19.52
C PRO A 256 7.59 8.58 -20.79
N ILE A 257 7.06 7.38 -20.96
CA ILE A 257 5.90 7.21 -21.82
C ILE A 257 4.82 8.04 -21.14
N VAL A 258 4.38 9.12 -21.81
CA VAL A 258 3.33 9.98 -21.27
C VAL A 258 2.08 9.11 -21.12
N ALA A 259 1.89 8.56 -19.94
CA ALA A 259 0.69 7.84 -19.60
C ALA A 259 -0.42 8.88 -19.46
N LYS A 260 -1.34 8.90 -20.41
CA LYS A 260 -2.57 9.66 -20.33
C LYS A 260 -3.52 8.89 -19.42
N ALA A 261 -3.38 9.04 -18.12
CA ALA A 261 -4.39 8.57 -17.18
C ALA A 261 -4.23 9.27 -15.83
N SER A 262 -4.78 10.45 -15.72
CA SER A 262 -5.28 10.89 -14.43
C SER A 262 -6.59 10.13 -14.20
N ALA A 263 -6.67 9.31 -13.14
CA ALA A 263 -7.98 8.92 -12.65
C ALA A 263 -8.78 10.21 -12.39
N PRO A 264 -10.04 10.30 -12.79
CA PRO A 264 -10.84 11.50 -12.52
C PRO A 264 -10.89 11.67 -11.01
N VAL A 265 -10.56 12.87 -10.52
CA VAL A 265 -10.67 13.21 -9.10
C VAL A 265 -12.14 13.13 -8.73
N SER A 266 -12.53 12.20 -7.87
CA SER A 266 -13.92 12.04 -7.46
C SER A 266 -14.35 13.16 -6.52
N ALA A 267 -15.67 13.40 -6.42
CA ALA A 267 -16.22 14.33 -5.42
C ALA A 267 -15.87 13.87 -3.99
N GLU A 268 -15.84 12.58 -3.76
CA GLU A 268 -15.41 11.95 -2.50
C GLU A 268 -13.95 12.23 -2.21
N SER A 269 -13.02 11.98 -3.14
CA SER A 269 -11.60 12.30 -2.96
C SER A 269 -11.38 13.77 -2.57
N ASN A 270 -12.14 14.69 -3.16
CA ASN A 270 -12.08 16.11 -2.77
C ASN A 270 -12.61 16.37 -1.35
N LEU A 271 -13.60 15.61 -0.90
CA LEU A 271 -14.10 15.71 0.46
C LEU A 271 -13.11 15.16 1.48
N LEU A 272 -12.50 14.01 1.18
CA LEU A 272 -11.49 13.38 2.02
C LEU A 272 -10.25 14.29 2.15
N GLU A 273 -9.81 14.88 1.04
CA GLU A 273 -8.72 15.87 1.06
C GLU A 273 -9.07 17.10 1.90
N LEU A 274 -10.33 17.57 1.85
CA LEU A 274 -10.77 18.67 2.69
C LEU A 274 -10.72 18.30 4.19
N ILE A 275 -11.18 17.09 4.55
CA ILE A 275 -11.23 16.60 5.95
C ILE A 275 -9.80 16.51 6.51
N ASP A 276 -8.84 16.05 5.72
CA ASP A 276 -7.46 15.79 6.15
C ASP A 276 -6.63 17.07 6.38
N HIS A 277 -7.22 18.25 6.22
CA HIS A 277 -6.57 19.53 6.52
C HIS A 277 -7.10 20.12 7.84
N PRO A 278 -6.30 20.90 8.58
CA PRO A 278 -6.74 21.58 9.79
C PRO A 278 -8.04 22.38 9.60
N GLY A 279 -9.04 22.13 10.44
CA GLY A 279 -10.38 22.73 10.33
C GLY A 279 -11.20 22.23 9.13
N GLY A 280 -10.76 21.14 8.50
CA GLY A 280 -11.45 20.55 7.37
C GLY A 280 -12.70 19.80 7.75
N VAL A 281 -12.75 19.20 8.94
CA VAL A 281 -13.93 18.50 9.45
C VAL A 281 -15.13 19.44 9.56
N GLU A 282 -14.97 20.62 10.12
CA GLU A 282 -16.06 21.63 10.21
C GLU A 282 -16.57 22.01 8.81
N LYS A 283 -15.67 22.22 7.85
CA LYS A 283 -16.05 22.52 6.46
C LYS A 283 -16.76 21.35 5.77
N ALA A 284 -16.38 20.12 6.07
CA ALA A 284 -17.03 18.92 5.56
C ALA A 284 -18.47 18.80 6.13
N VAL A 285 -18.66 19.08 7.42
CA VAL A 285 -19.99 19.15 8.06
C VAL A 285 -20.87 20.18 7.35
N GLN A 286 -20.37 21.39 7.11
CA GLN A 286 -21.09 22.44 6.39
C GLN A 286 -21.46 22.00 4.97
N LYS A 287 -20.50 21.44 4.22
CA LYS A 287 -20.71 20.95 2.87
C LYS A 287 -21.76 19.84 2.79
N PHE A 288 -21.75 18.90 3.74
CA PHE A 288 -22.75 17.86 3.84
C PHE A 288 -24.13 18.43 4.15
N ALA A 289 -24.23 19.36 5.10
CA ALA A 289 -25.49 20.04 5.44
C ALA A 289 -26.07 20.80 4.23
N GLU A 290 -25.23 21.46 3.43
CA GLU A 290 -25.66 22.12 2.20
C GLU A 290 -26.15 21.12 1.14
N ALA A 291 -25.47 19.98 0.98
CA ALA A 291 -25.89 18.93 0.07
C ALA A 291 -27.28 18.38 0.49
N ARG A 292 -27.48 18.12 1.78
CA ARG A 292 -28.76 17.63 2.34
C ARG A 292 -29.91 18.64 2.24
N LYS A 293 -29.62 19.94 2.23
CA LYS A 293 -30.65 20.97 1.95
C LYS A 293 -31.16 20.90 0.52
N ARG A 294 -30.29 20.53 -0.44
CA ARG A 294 -30.65 20.41 -1.86
C ARG A 294 -31.28 19.05 -2.18
N ASP A 295 -30.73 18.00 -1.59
CA ASP A 295 -31.20 16.63 -1.68
C ASP A 295 -31.16 15.97 -0.30
N PRO A 296 -32.30 15.71 0.36
CA PRO A 296 -32.32 15.06 1.66
C PRO A 296 -31.70 13.66 1.71
N LYS A 297 -31.47 13.04 0.53
CA LYS A 297 -30.85 11.72 0.41
C LYS A 297 -29.40 11.80 -0.05
N ALA A 298 -28.82 12.99 -0.19
CA ALA A 298 -27.45 13.14 -0.65
C ALA A 298 -26.48 12.35 0.22
N VAL A 299 -25.60 11.58 -0.41
CA VAL A 299 -24.46 10.87 0.19
C VAL A 299 -23.21 11.37 -0.51
N LEU A 300 -22.20 11.82 0.24
CA LEU A 300 -20.98 12.42 -0.30
C LEU A 300 -19.75 11.54 -0.12
N PHE A 301 -19.87 10.44 0.60
CA PHE A 301 -18.78 9.55 0.98
C PHE A 301 -19.31 8.15 1.26
N SER A 302 -18.46 7.14 1.19
CA SER A 302 -18.81 5.78 1.61
C SER A 302 -18.76 5.64 3.15
N GLU A 303 -19.63 4.78 3.70
CA GLU A 303 -19.70 4.52 5.15
C GLU A 303 -18.34 4.11 5.71
N ALA A 304 -17.68 3.17 5.02
CA ALA A 304 -16.44 2.60 5.47
C ALA A 304 -15.30 3.62 5.53
N VAL A 305 -15.19 4.48 4.52
CA VAL A 305 -14.16 5.53 4.47
C VAL A 305 -14.36 6.55 5.59
N MET A 306 -15.59 7.01 5.80
CA MET A 306 -15.87 7.98 6.86
C MET A 306 -15.64 7.38 8.25
N ASN A 307 -15.99 6.11 8.42
CA ASN A 307 -15.71 5.35 9.63
C ASN A 307 -14.21 5.27 9.93
N ARG A 308 -13.43 4.95 8.90
CA ARG A 308 -11.96 4.88 8.99
C ARG A 308 -11.34 6.22 9.41
N LEU A 309 -11.72 7.32 8.77
CA LEU A 309 -11.25 8.66 9.16
C LEU A 309 -11.64 9.01 10.60
N GLY A 310 -12.86 8.68 11.03
CA GLY A 310 -13.27 8.85 12.41
C GLY A 310 -12.36 8.12 13.40
N TYR A 311 -12.00 6.87 13.12
CA TYR A 311 -11.05 6.13 13.95
C TYR A 311 -9.62 6.66 13.87
N GLU A 312 -9.15 7.18 12.72
CA GLU A 312 -7.85 7.84 12.64
C GLU A 312 -7.79 9.07 13.58
N HIS A 313 -8.85 9.89 13.62
CA HIS A 313 -8.96 11.02 14.56
C HIS A 313 -8.98 10.55 16.03
N LEU A 314 -9.70 9.45 16.34
CA LEU A 314 -9.69 8.85 17.69
C LEU A 314 -8.27 8.42 18.10
N GLN A 315 -7.55 7.75 17.22
CA GLN A 315 -6.18 7.30 17.47
C GLN A 315 -5.20 8.47 17.65
N ALA A 316 -5.46 9.60 16.98
CA ALA A 316 -4.70 10.84 17.13
C ALA A 316 -5.07 11.63 18.41
N GLY A 317 -6.14 11.23 19.12
CA GLY A 317 -6.67 11.96 20.28
C GLY A 317 -7.56 13.15 19.94
N ASP A 318 -7.92 13.31 18.66
CA ASP A 318 -8.80 14.38 18.17
C ASP A 318 -10.27 13.97 18.32
N ASN A 319 -10.69 13.69 19.56
CA ASN A 319 -11.97 13.07 19.87
C ASN A 319 -13.17 13.89 19.35
N LYS A 320 -13.07 15.22 19.37
CA LYS A 320 -14.15 16.10 18.88
C LYS A 320 -14.38 15.96 17.38
N ASP A 321 -13.30 15.96 16.59
CA ASP A 321 -13.39 15.80 15.15
C ASP A 321 -13.86 14.36 14.80
N ALA A 322 -13.40 13.36 15.55
CA ALA A 322 -13.91 11.99 15.42
C ALA A 322 -15.43 11.90 15.66
N VAL A 323 -15.94 12.55 16.71
CA VAL A 323 -17.39 12.62 16.97
C VAL A 323 -18.12 13.26 15.80
N GLU A 324 -17.64 14.39 15.27
CA GLU A 324 -18.31 15.06 14.15
C GLU A 324 -18.29 14.20 12.86
N LEU A 325 -17.19 13.53 12.54
CA LEU A 325 -17.10 12.63 11.38
C LEU A 325 -18.05 11.43 11.54
N MET A 326 -18.10 10.81 12.73
CA MET A 326 -18.99 9.67 12.99
C MET A 326 -20.48 10.10 13.07
N LYS A 327 -20.79 11.32 13.48
CA LYS A 327 -22.14 11.91 13.36
C LYS A 327 -22.53 12.10 11.89
N LEU A 328 -21.62 12.59 11.05
CA LEU A 328 -21.86 12.68 9.61
C LEU A 328 -22.19 11.30 9.05
N ASN A 329 -21.41 10.29 9.43
CA ASN A 329 -21.60 8.92 8.97
C ASN A 329 -22.96 8.37 9.40
N ALA A 330 -23.33 8.50 10.66
CA ALA A 330 -24.64 8.09 11.17
C ALA A 330 -25.81 8.84 10.50
N SER A 331 -25.61 10.11 10.15
CA SER A 331 -26.60 10.88 9.39
C SER A 331 -26.73 10.40 7.94
N ALA A 332 -25.62 9.99 7.29
CA ALA A 332 -25.63 9.50 5.92
C ALA A 332 -26.22 8.07 5.84
N TYR A 333 -25.96 7.24 6.84
CA TYR A 333 -26.30 5.81 6.88
C TYR A 333 -27.13 5.45 8.12
N PRO A 334 -28.35 6.04 8.30
CA PRO A 334 -29.12 5.92 9.54
C PRO A 334 -29.64 4.52 9.85
N HIS A 335 -29.52 3.57 8.95
CA HIS A 335 -29.97 2.18 9.12
C HIS A 335 -28.81 1.20 9.37
N SER A 336 -27.54 1.66 9.28
CA SER A 336 -26.38 0.83 9.57
C SER A 336 -26.13 0.75 11.09
N PRO A 337 -26.09 -0.46 11.68
CA PRO A 337 -25.71 -0.61 13.09
C PRO A 337 -24.26 -0.21 13.36
N ASN A 338 -23.38 -0.41 12.39
CA ASN A 338 -21.96 -0.10 12.49
C ASN A 338 -21.69 1.39 12.79
N VAL A 339 -22.41 2.31 12.14
CA VAL A 339 -22.16 3.75 12.34
C VAL A 339 -22.50 4.21 13.75
N TYR A 340 -23.50 3.57 14.41
CA TYR A 340 -23.86 3.89 15.78
C TYR A 340 -22.91 3.25 16.80
N ASP A 341 -22.42 2.04 16.52
CA ASP A 341 -21.38 1.42 17.34
C ASP A 341 -20.10 2.26 17.35
N SER A 342 -19.65 2.69 16.17
CA SER A 342 -18.48 3.56 16.01
C SER A 342 -18.69 4.95 16.64
N LEU A 343 -19.87 5.54 16.47
CA LEU A 343 -20.21 6.82 17.12
C LEU A 343 -20.23 6.69 18.65
N SER A 344 -20.63 5.52 19.17
CA SER A 344 -20.54 5.22 20.60
C SER A 344 -19.09 5.22 21.09
N ASP A 345 -18.14 4.67 20.31
CA ASP A 345 -16.72 4.72 20.63
C ASP A 345 -16.20 6.16 20.69
N ALA A 346 -16.59 6.98 19.72
CA ALA A 346 -16.18 8.38 19.67
C ALA A 346 -16.70 9.17 20.87
N TYR A 347 -17.98 9.00 21.23
CA TYR A 347 -18.54 9.64 22.41
C TYR A 347 -17.91 9.16 23.70
N LEU A 348 -17.57 7.86 23.80
CA LEU A 348 -16.89 7.31 24.97
C LEU A 348 -15.50 7.93 25.14
N ALA A 349 -14.73 8.04 24.05
CA ALA A 349 -13.42 8.66 24.05
C ALA A 349 -13.48 10.18 24.36
N ASP A 350 -14.56 10.87 23.95
CA ASP A 350 -14.80 12.28 24.26
C ASP A 350 -15.41 12.49 25.68
N GLY A 351 -15.61 11.42 26.45
CA GLY A 351 -16.15 11.46 27.82
C GLY A 351 -17.65 11.63 27.91
N GLN A 352 -18.39 11.59 26.81
CA GLN A 352 -19.86 11.77 26.72
C GLN A 352 -20.60 10.45 26.92
N LYS A 353 -20.54 9.90 28.14
CA LYS A 353 -20.99 8.53 28.48
C LYS A 353 -22.46 8.25 28.14
N ASP A 354 -23.37 9.22 28.39
CA ASP A 354 -24.80 9.05 28.13
C ASP A 354 -25.08 8.90 26.62
N LEU A 355 -24.38 9.67 25.79
CA LEU A 355 -24.47 9.56 24.32
C LEU A 355 -23.84 8.30 23.81
N ALA A 356 -22.71 7.87 24.39
CA ALA A 356 -22.10 6.58 24.07
C ALA A 356 -23.08 5.43 24.33
N LEU A 357 -23.70 5.41 25.51
CA LEU A 357 -24.69 4.42 25.88
C LEU A 357 -25.92 4.40 24.94
N GLN A 358 -26.45 5.58 24.60
CA GLN A 358 -27.54 5.71 23.67
C GLN A 358 -27.23 5.13 22.29
N ASN A 359 -26.04 5.40 21.77
CA ASN A 359 -25.62 4.93 20.45
C ASN A 359 -25.31 3.44 20.46
N ALA A 360 -24.70 2.88 21.51
CA ALA A 360 -24.52 1.43 21.65
C ALA A 360 -25.88 0.68 21.66
N LYS A 361 -26.87 1.20 22.38
CA LYS A 361 -28.23 0.65 22.34
C LYS A 361 -28.85 0.73 20.95
N LYS A 362 -28.64 1.85 20.23
CA LYS A 362 -29.14 2.02 18.87
C LYS A 362 -28.53 1.04 17.89
N ALA A 363 -27.21 0.76 18.02
CA ALA A 363 -26.54 -0.26 17.22
C ALA A 363 -27.20 -1.64 17.41
N LEU A 364 -27.44 -2.06 18.68
CA LEU A 364 -28.10 -3.32 18.98
C LEU A 364 -29.55 -3.40 18.47
N GLU A 365 -30.30 -2.27 18.53
CA GLU A 365 -31.67 -2.17 17.99
C GLU A 365 -31.70 -2.42 16.47
N LEU A 366 -30.71 -1.95 15.73
CA LEU A 366 -30.65 -2.06 14.27
C LEU A 366 -30.15 -3.41 13.77
N LEU A 367 -29.30 -4.10 14.54
CA LEU A 367 -28.66 -5.36 14.13
C LEU A 367 -29.63 -6.43 13.61
N PRO A 368 -30.84 -6.69 14.21
CA PRO A 368 -31.73 -7.72 13.70
C PRO A 368 -32.28 -7.44 12.30
N SER A 369 -32.31 -6.18 11.88
CA SER A 369 -32.81 -5.75 10.57
C SER A 369 -31.69 -5.53 9.54
N ASP A 370 -30.42 -5.63 9.96
CA ASP A 370 -29.29 -5.47 9.07
C ASP A 370 -29.10 -6.70 8.17
N THR A 371 -29.14 -6.44 6.85
CA THR A 371 -28.92 -7.43 5.80
C THR A 371 -27.71 -7.12 4.91
N THR A 372 -27.00 -6.04 5.22
CA THR A 372 -25.86 -5.54 4.43
C THR A 372 -24.53 -6.04 4.95
N ASP A 373 -24.34 -6.06 6.26
CA ASP A 373 -23.10 -6.55 6.85
C ASP A 373 -23.07 -8.09 6.89
N PRO A 374 -21.89 -8.72 6.65
CA PRO A 374 -21.72 -10.14 6.81
C PRO A 374 -21.86 -10.56 8.28
N GLU A 375 -22.13 -11.86 8.51
CA GLU A 375 -22.47 -12.38 9.84
C GLU A 375 -21.36 -12.13 10.89
N ASP A 376 -20.12 -12.31 10.52
CA ASP A 376 -18.96 -12.06 11.39
C ASP A 376 -18.88 -10.60 11.83
N ARG A 377 -19.13 -9.65 10.91
CA ARG A 377 -19.17 -8.23 11.22
C ARG A 377 -20.33 -7.88 12.13
N ARG A 378 -21.54 -8.39 11.86
CA ARG A 378 -22.69 -8.20 12.75
C ARG A 378 -22.41 -8.73 14.15
N LYS A 379 -21.74 -9.88 14.25
CA LYS A 379 -21.32 -10.45 15.55
C LYS A 379 -20.33 -9.52 16.26
N ALA A 380 -19.33 -8.99 15.57
CA ALA A 380 -18.35 -8.07 16.14
C ALA A 380 -19.01 -6.77 16.66
N ILE A 381 -19.93 -6.18 15.88
CA ILE A 381 -20.70 -5.00 16.29
C ILE A 381 -21.52 -5.31 17.56
N LYS A 382 -22.18 -6.47 17.61
CA LYS A 382 -22.94 -6.90 18.79
C LYS A 382 -22.07 -6.98 20.03
N GLU A 383 -20.95 -7.71 19.94
CA GLU A 383 -20.01 -7.90 21.05
C GLU A 383 -19.45 -6.57 21.54
N SER A 384 -19.09 -5.67 20.62
CA SER A 384 -18.61 -4.32 20.91
C SER A 384 -19.66 -3.49 21.67
N ALA A 385 -20.88 -3.40 21.14
CA ALA A 385 -21.95 -2.64 21.77
C ALA A 385 -22.34 -3.21 23.16
N GLU A 386 -22.45 -4.54 23.31
CA GLU A 386 -22.72 -5.19 24.61
C GLU A 386 -21.61 -4.91 25.64
N GLN A 387 -20.35 -4.91 25.21
CA GLN A 387 -19.21 -4.56 26.08
C GLN A 387 -19.32 -3.12 26.59
N LYS A 388 -19.67 -2.17 25.73
CA LYS A 388 -19.89 -0.76 26.10
C LYS A 388 -21.03 -0.60 27.10
N LEU A 389 -22.15 -1.30 26.89
CA LEU A 389 -23.26 -1.31 27.84
C LEU A 389 -22.82 -1.79 29.23
N LYS A 390 -22.08 -2.90 29.28
CA LYS A 390 -21.52 -3.43 30.52
C LYS A 390 -20.55 -2.47 31.21
N GLN A 391 -19.66 -1.85 30.42
CA GLN A 391 -18.67 -0.88 30.93
C GLN A 391 -19.32 0.37 31.51
N LEU A 392 -20.42 0.82 30.92
CA LEU A 392 -21.15 2.03 31.34
C LEU A 392 -22.22 1.78 32.41
N GLY A 393 -22.35 0.52 32.88
CA GLY A 393 -23.23 0.17 33.98
C GLY A 393 -24.71 -0.08 33.61
N ASP A 394 -25.00 -0.29 32.33
CA ASP A 394 -26.34 -0.56 31.81
C ASP A 394 -26.39 -1.99 31.17
N ALA A 395 -25.79 -2.96 31.85
CA ALA A 395 -25.85 -4.33 31.43
C ALA A 395 -27.30 -4.85 31.50
N PRO A 396 -27.82 -5.57 30.51
CA PRO A 396 -29.09 -6.25 30.62
C PRO A 396 -29.05 -7.24 31.79
N GLN A 397 -30.08 -7.18 32.65
CA GLN A 397 -30.30 -8.13 33.74
C GLN A 397 -30.62 -9.52 33.20
#